data_b42cda89ee80ce561b2011e24b69e94f
#
_entry.id   b42cda89ee80ce561b2011e24b69e94f
#
_cell.length_a   1.000
_cell.length_b   1.000
_cell.length_c   1.000
_cell.angle_alpha   90.00
_cell.angle_beta   90.00
_cell.angle_gamma   90.00
#
_symmetry.space_group_name_H-M   'P 1'
#
loop_
_entity.id
_entity.type
_entity.pdbx_description
1 polymer ?
#
loop_
_entity_poly.entity_id
_entity_poly.type
_entity_poly.pdbx_seq_one_letter_code
_entity_poly.pdbx_strand_id
1 'polypeptide(L)'
;NILCQYASSSNHYVTNGSTVTVGNIDLPVKSKGVEVSGTITSYGDTGENVTVTLTKQGDTSPAFTDTVTGNSTTYSFETVPAGTYTLKVMKKGHAPWTENITVGSSAVTKDVTIYLIGDVNGDGVINGQDLQRLYEHIKGEKPLSVEALPLGDVNGDGAVNGQDLQRLYEHIKGEKLLS
;
A
#
# COMPACT_ATOMS: atom_id res chain seq x y z
N ASN A 1 -16.91 -31.68 14.13
CA ASN A 1 -18.31 -31.17 14.20
C ASN A 1 -18.34 -29.82 13.53
N ILE A 2 -18.76 -29.79 12.26
CA ILE A 2 -18.97 -28.55 11.52
C ILE A 2 -20.42 -28.13 11.78
N LEU A 3 -20.60 -27.05 12.53
CA LEU A 3 -21.92 -26.45 12.77
C LEU A 3 -22.24 -25.58 11.53
N CYS A 4 -23.09 -26.08 10.62
CA CYS A 4 -23.69 -25.25 9.58
C CYS A 4 -24.87 -24.50 10.18
N GLN A 5 -24.76 -23.17 10.34
CA GLN A 5 -25.94 -22.34 10.65
C GLN A 5 -26.70 -22.06 9.35
N TYR A 6 -27.91 -22.56 9.25
CA TYR A 6 -28.87 -22.22 8.22
C TYR A 6 -29.67 -20.99 8.63
N ALA A 7 -29.66 -19.96 7.81
CA ALA A 7 -30.69 -18.93 7.80
C ALA A 7 -31.67 -19.27 6.67
N SER A 8 -32.69 -20.10 6.97
CA SER A 8 -33.84 -20.31 6.08
C SER A 8 -35.10 -19.83 6.78
N SER A 9 -35.82 -18.93 6.13
CA SER A 9 -37.07 -18.35 6.63
C SER A 9 -38.33 -19.22 6.36
N SER A 10 -38.16 -20.51 6.09
CA SER A 10 -39.30 -21.43 5.89
C SER A 10 -39.12 -22.67 6.76
N ASN A 11 -39.99 -22.82 7.77
CA ASN A 11 -40.11 -24.03 8.56
C ASN A 11 -40.74 -25.13 7.69
N HIS A 12 -39.97 -26.11 7.24
CA HIS A 12 -40.50 -27.34 6.68
C HIS A 12 -40.66 -28.37 7.80
N TYR A 13 -41.92 -28.74 8.08
CA TYR A 13 -42.23 -29.84 8.98
C TYR A 13 -42.21 -31.17 8.17
N VAL A 14 -41.34 -32.09 8.58
CA VAL A 14 -41.35 -33.46 8.05
C VAL A 14 -42.28 -34.29 8.92
N THR A 15 -43.38 -34.77 8.37
CA THR A 15 -44.25 -35.74 9.07
C THR A 15 -43.63 -37.11 9.08
N ASN A 16 -43.83 -37.83 10.20
CA ASN A 16 -43.25 -39.15 10.45
C ASN A 16 -43.55 -40.11 9.28
N GLY A 17 -42.48 -40.66 8.66
CA GLY A 17 -42.59 -41.64 7.56
C GLY A 17 -42.36 -41.07 6.15
N SER A 18 -42.12 -39.80 5.96
CA SER A 18 -41.79 -39.22 4.65
C SER A 18 -40.31 -39.05 4.44
N THR A 19 -39.77 -39.62 3.36
CA THR A 19 -38.40 -39.39 2.92
C THR A 19 -38.41 -38.12 2.04
N VAL A 20 -37.76 -37.07 2.51
CA VAL A 20 -37.52 -35.87 1.70
C VAL A 20 -36.16 -36.01 1.05
N THR A 21 -36.12 -36.21 -0.27
CA THR A 21 -34.87 -36.14 -1.02
C THR A 21 -34.56 -34.65 -1.26
N VAL A 22 -33.61 -34.09 -0.48
CA VAL A 22 -33.05 -32.77 -0.77
C VAL A 22 -32.11 -32.96 -1.94
N GLY A 23 -32.40 -32.32 -3.07
CA GLY A 23 -31.45 -32.26 -4.19
C GLY A 23 -30.13 -31.63 -3.75
N ASN A 24 -29.10 -31.78 -4.56
CA ASN A 24 -27.79 -31.18 -4.28
C ASN A 24 -27.97 -29.69 -3.92
N ILE A 25 -27.72 -29.38 -2.65
CA ILE A 25 -27.62 -27.99 -2.22
C ILE A 25 -26.20 -27.54 -2.58
N ASP A 26 -26.08 -26.85 -3.69
CA ASP A 26 -24.83 -26.20 -4.10
C ASP A 26 -24.61 -25.02 -3.16
N LEU A 27 -23.92 -25.26 -2.05
CA LEU A 27 -23.48 -24.19 -1.18
C LEU A 27 -22.35 -23.46 -1.90
N PRO A 28 -22.46 -22.14 -2.12
CA PRO A 28 -21.35 -21.40 -2.67
C PRO A 28 -20.17 -21.59 -1.71
N VAL A 29 -19.14 -22.30 -2.17
CA VAL A 29 -17.88 -22.40 -1.45
C VAL A 29 -17.35 -20.97 -1.37
N LYS A 30 -17.46 -20.35 -0.18
CA LYS A 30 -16.81 -19.07 0.07
C LYS A 30 -15.33 -19.32 -0.18
N SER A 31 -14.79 -18.79 -1.27
CA SER A 31 -13.38 -18.96 -1.60
C SER A 31 -12.59 -18.54 -0.37
N LYS A 32 -11.82 -19.46 0.19
CA LYS A 32 -10.88 -19.15 1.25
C LYS A 32 -9.93 -18.13 0.62
N GLY A 33 -9.86 -16.92 1.18
CA GLY A 33 -8.92 -15.91 0.73
C GLY A 33 -7.49 -16.45 0.79
N VAL A 34 -6.59 -15.78 0.09
CA VAL A 34 -5.16 -16.12 0.07
C VAL A 34 -4.36 -15.06 0.78
N GLU A 35 -3.13 -15.38 1.13
CA GLU A 35 -2.21 -14.43 1.73
C GLU A 35 -1.75 -13.40 0.68
N VAL A 36 -1.69 -12.12 1.11
CA VAL A 36 -1.00 -11.04 0.42
C VAL A 36 0.03 -10.49 1.38
N SER A 37 1.31 -10.64 1.06
CA SER A 37 2.41 -10.26 1.96
C SER A 37 3.59 -9.69 1.18
N GLY A 38 4.57 -9.15 1.89
CA GLY A 38 5.81 -8.67 1.31
C GLY A 38 6.70 -7.94 2.30
N THR A 39 7.86 -7.52 1.82
CA THR A 39 8.83 -6.72 2.57
C THR A 39 8.71 -5.26 2.17
N ILE A 40 8.76 -4.36 3.15
CA ILE A 40 8.84 -2.92 2.93
C ILE A 40 10.25 -2.47 3.29
N THR A 41 10.90 -1.83 2.34
CA THR A 41 12.15 -1.09 2.56
C THR A 41 11.84 0.39 2.60
N SER A 42 12.28 1.08 3.66
CA SER A 42 12.13 2.51 3.83
C SER A 42 13.38 3.08 4.49
N TYR A 43 13.43 4.39 4.66
CA TYR A 43 14.61 5.09 5.16
C TYR A 43 14.24 6.01 6.34
N GLY A 44 15.24 6.67 6.93
CA GLY A 44 15.05 7.64 8.02
C GLY A 44 14.67 7.00 9.35
N ASP A 45 13.72 7.60 10.07
CA ASP A 45 13.34 7.18 11.42
C ASP A 45 12.72 5.79 11.45
N THR A 46 13.32 4.88 12.22
CA THR A 46 12.86 3.50 12.40
C THR A 46 11.66 3.38 13.36
N GLY A 47 11.39 4.40 14.15
CA GLY A 47 10.25 4.45 15.08
C GLY A 47 8.94 4.87 14.44
N GLU A 48 8.98 5.46 13.22
CA GLU A 48 7.78 5.89 12.53
C GLU A 48 6.99 4.71 11.94
N ASN A 49 5.67 4.78 12.07
CA ASN A 49 4.77 3.76 11.55
C ASN A 49 4.73 3.76 10.02
N VAL A 50 4.77 2.55 9.45
CA VAL A 50 4.45 2.29 8.05
C VAL A 50 3.04 1.72 8.00
N THR A 51 2.14 2.40 7.31
CA THR A 51 0.77 1.94 7.11
C THR A 51 0.63 1.30 5.74
N VAL A 52 0.14 0.06 5.71
CA VAL A 52 -0.15 -0.70 4.50
C VAL A 52 -1.63 -0.91 4.39
N THR A 53 -2.22 -0.60 3.24
CA THR A 53 -3.65 -0.78 3.02
C THR A 53 -3.93 -1.52 1.72
N LEU A 54 -4.96 -2.37 1.73
CA LEU A 54 -5.56 -2.95 0.53
C LEU A 54 -6.98 -2.42 0.40
N THR A 55 -7.23 -1.67 -0.66
CA THR A 55 -8.56 -1.17 -1.01
C THR A 55 -9.05 -1.93 -2.22
N LYS A 56 -10.21 -2.58 -2.12
CA LYS A 56 -10.80 -3.30 -3.26
C LYS A 56 -11.22 -2.31 -4.34
N GLN A 57 -11.01 -2.66 -5.60
CA GLN A 57 -11.39 -1.81 -6.72
C GLN A 57 -12.91 -1.50 -6.69
N GLY A 58 -13.25 -0.22 -6.73
CA GLY A 58 -14.61 0.30 -6.59
C GLY A 58 -14.99 0.74 -5.18
N ASP A 59 -14.20 0.38 -4.17
CA ASP A 59 -14.42 0.81 -2.80
C ASP A 59 -13.64 2.10 -2.49
N THR A 60 -14.14 2.89 -1.55
CA THR A 60 -13.48 4.14 -1.09
C THR A 60 -12.71 3.97 0.22
N SER A 61 -12.93 2.86 0.92
CA SER A 61 -12.28 2.54 2.19
C SER A 61 -11.43 1.28 2.08
N PRO A 62 -10.30 1.20 2.81
CA PRO A 62 -9.50 -0.01 2.85
C PRO A 62 -10.30 -1.20 3.39
N ALA A 63 -10.20 -2.35 2.69
CA ALA A 63 -10.73 -3.63 3.17
C ALA A 63 -9.79 -4.27 4.22
N PHE A 64 -8.49 -3.98 4.10
CA PHE A 64 -7.45 -4.46 5.01
C PHE A 64 -6.47 -3.33 5.31
N THR A 65 -5.99 -3.31 6.56
CA THR A 65 -4.96 -2.36 7.01
C THR A 65 -4.00 -3.10 7.93
N ASP A 66 -2.72 -2.90 7.71
CA ASP A 66 -1.64 -3.32 8.60
C ASP A 66 -0.77 -2.13 8.97
N THR A 67 -0.17 -2.16 10.15
CA THR A 67 0.72 -1.10 10.63
C THR A 67 1.95 -1.74 11.23
N VAL A 68 3.08 -1.49 10.61
CA VAL A 68 4.38 -2.05 10.96
C VAL A 68 5.39 -0.93 11.22
N THR A 69 6.53 -1.25 11.81
CA THR A 69 7.58 -0.27 12.13
C THR A 69 8.93 -0.77 11.65
N GLY A 70 9.86 0.14 11.41
CA GLY A 70 11.20 -0.16 10.95
C GLY A 70 11.45 0.22 9.50
N ASN A 71 12.72 0.14 9.09
CA ASN A 71 13.16 0.46 7.72
C ASN A 71 13.24 -0.78 6.82
N SER A 72 13.25 -1.97 7.41
CA SER A 72 13.10 -3.25 6.71
C SER A 72 12.13 -4.08 7.54
N THR A 73 10.89 -4.19 7.10
CA THR A 73 9.80 -4.83 7.84
C THR A 73 8.90 -5.60 6.88
N THR A 74 8.09 -6.52 7.40
CA THR A 74 7.16 -7.31 6.61
C THR A 74 5.72 -6.94 6.95
N TYR A 75 4.84 -7.02 5.97
CA TYR A 75 3.39 -6.93 6.14
C TYR A 75 2.72 -8.22 5.66
N SER A 76 1.56 -8.56 6.22
CA SER A 76 0.77 -9.71 5.78
C SER A 76 -0.72 -9.53 6.03
N PHE A 77 -1.50 -9.91 5.03
CA PHE A 77 -2.96 -10.06 5.09
C PHE A 77 -3.32 -11.51 4.77
N GLU A 78 -3.72 -12.29 5.77
CA GLU A 78 -3.80 -13.76 5.68
C GLU A 78 -4.92 -14.30 4.78
N THR A 79 -6.05 -13.58 4.63
CA THR A 79 -7.27 -14.10 4.00
C THR A 79 -7.92 -13.08 3.08
N VAL A 80 -7.19 -12.66 2.05
CA VAL A 80 -7.69 -11.71 1.05
C VAL A 80 -8.51 -12.45 -0.01
N PRO A 81 -9.80 -12.13 -0.20
CA PRO A 81 -10.62 -12.73 -1.25
C PRO A 81 -10.09 -12.40 -2.64
N ALA A 82 -10.37 -13.25 -3.63
CA ALA A 82 -10.03 -12.97 -5.01
C ALA A 82 -10.65 -11.64 -5.50
N GLY A 83 -9.89 -10.87 -6.25
CA GLY A 83 -10.29 -9.57 -6.76
C GLY A 83 -9.10 -8.68 -7.13
N THR A 84 -9.40 -7.49 -7.64
CA THR A 84 -8.39 -6.45 -7.88
C THR A 84 -8.41 -5.46 -6.71
N TYR A 85 -7.23 -5.14 -6.22
CA TYR A 85 -7.04 -4.26 -5.08
C TYR A 85 -5.98 -3.21 -5.40
N THR A 86 -6.12 -2.05 -4.78
CA THR A 86 -5.06 -1.05 -4.71
C THR A 86 -4.28 -1.28 -3.42
N LEU A 87 -3.02 -1.71 -3.54
CA LEU A 87 -2.07 -1.78 -2.44
C LEU A 87 -1.42 -0.41 -2.30
N LYS A 88 -1.47 0.16 -1.10
CA LYS A 88 -0.86 1.46 -0.78
C LYS A 88 0.01 1.35 0.46
N VAL A 89 1.21 1.91 0.38
CA VAL A 89 2.18 1.99 1.48
C VAL A 89 2.48 3.45 1.78
N MET A 90 2.39 3.83 3.05
CA MET A 90 2.60 5.18 3.53
C MET A 90 3.48 5.18 4.78
N LYS A 91 4.43 6.10 4.83
CA LYS A 91 5.22 6.44 6.02
C LYS A 91 5.42 7.95 6.04
N LYS A 92 5.43 8.56 7.23
CA LYS A 92 5.67 9.99 7.36
C LYS A 92 7.01 10.38 6.73
N GLY A 93 7.02 11.51 6.01
CA GLY A 93 8.21 12.01 5.31
C GLY A 93 8.60 11.24 4.06
N HIS A 94 7.81 10.25 3.64
CA HIS A 94 8.04 9.47 2.42
C HIS A 94 6.99 9.76 1.37
N ALA A 95 7.37 9.64 0.11
CA ALA A 95 6.40 9.62 -0.98
C ALA A 95 5.53 8.36 -0.85
N PRO A 96 4.18 8.49 -0.89
CA PRO A 96 3.31 7.33 -0.82
C PRO A 96 3.47 6.47 -2.07
N TRP A 97 3.57 5.15 -1.85
CA TRP A 97 3.62 4.19 -2.95
C TRP A 97 2.26 3.52 -3.15
N THR A 98 1.87 3.31 -4.40
CA THR A 98 0.57 2.72 -4.75
C THR A 98 0.68 1.88 -6.01
N GLU A 99 0.10 0.66 -5.98
CA GLU A 99 0.01 -0.23 -7.14
C GLU A 99 -1.28 -1.05 -7.11
N ASN A 100 -1.84 -1.33 -8.29
CA ASN A 100 -2.97 -2.25 -8.42
C ASN A 100 -2.45 -3.68 -8.52
N ILE A 101 -2.93 -4.56 -7.63
CA ILE A 101 -2.60 -5.97 -7.60
C ILE A 101 -3.85 -6.82 -7.84
N THR A 102 -3.68 -7.96 -8.49
CA THR A 102 -4.75 -8.95 -8.69
C THR A 102 -4.52 -10.13 -7.75
N VAL A 103 -5.50 -10.40 -6.91
CA VAL A 103 -5.51 -11.54 -5.99
C VAL A 103 -6.38 -12.64 -6.62
N GLY A 104 -5.77 -13.81 -6.87
CA GLY A 104 -6.42 -14.98 -7.43
C GLY A 104 -6.59 -16.09 -6.39
N SER A 105 -6.21 -17.31 -6.79
CA SER A 105 -6.27 -18.52 -5.95
C SER A 105 -4.93 -18.85 -5.25
N SER A 106 -3.87 -18.10 -5.55
CA SER A 106 -2.53 -18.28 -4.98
C SER A 106 -2.10 -17.06 -4.20
N ALA A 107 -1.25 -17.26 -3.19
CA ALA A 107 -0.65 -16.15 -2.44
C ALA A 107 0.05 -15.14 -3.36
N VAL A 108 0.00 -13.87 -2.97
CA VAL A 108 0.64 -12.76 -3.70
C VAL A 108 1.73 -12.17 -2.81
N THR A 109 2.96 -12.16 -3.31
CA THR A 109 4.06 -11.48 -2.63
C THR A 109 4.42 -10.21 -3.40
N LYS A 110 4.45 -9.07 -2.69
CA LYS A 110 4.81 -7.77 -3.26
C LYS A 110 5.76 -7.03 -2.34
N ASP A 111 7.04 -6.97 -2.71
CA ASP A 111 8.03 -6.16 -2.02
C ASP A 111 7.96 -4.72 -2.51
N VAL A 112 8.10 -3.76 -1.60
CA VAL A 112 7.93 -2.33 -1.85
C VAL A 112 9.08 -1.56 -1.23
N THR A 113 9.65 -0.63 -1.99
CA THR A 113 10.58 0.39 -1.49
C THR A 113 9.90 1.76 -1.55
N ILE A 114 9.93 2.49 -0.44
CA ILE A 114 9.44 3.86 -0.35
C ILE A 114 10.61 4.79 0.04
N TYR A 115 10.68 5.93 -0.60
CA TYR A 115 11.78 6.88 -0.48
C TYR A 115 11.36 8.14 0.27
N LEU A 116 12.30 8.78 0.95
CA LEU A 116 12.11 10.07 1.61
C LEU A 116 11.77 11.16 0.57
N ILE A 117 10.82 12.02 0.88
CA ILE A 117 10.60 13.25 0.10
C ILE A 117 11.86 14.12 0.25
N GLY A 118 12.47 14.48 -0.87
CA GLY A 118 13.75 15.18 -0.93
C GLY A 118 14.95 14.30 -1.29
N ASP A 119 14.84 12.98 -1.14
CA ASP A 119 15.84 12.00 -1.61
C ASP A 119 15.63 11.73 -3.11
N VAL A 120 16.04 12.68 -3.93
CA VAL A 120 15.75 12.71 -5.37
C VAL A 120 16.62 11.74 -6.16
N ASN A 121 17.77 11.34 -5.60
CA ASN A 121 18.68 10.37 -6.20
C ASN A 121 18.40 8.91 -5.75
N GLY A 122 17.61 8.72 -4.67
CA GLY A 122 17.19 7.42 -4.17
C GLY A 122 18.26 6.66 -3.39
N ASP A 123 19.25 7.36 -2.82
CA ASP A 123 20.34 6.72 -2.04
C ASP A 123 20.01 6.53 -0.56
N GLY A 124 18.85 7.01 -0.11
CA GLY A 124 18.37 6.91 1.28
C GLY A 124 18.79 8.05 2.19
N VAL A 125 19.48 9.08 1.68
CA VAL A 125 20.01 10.21 2.47
C VAL A 125 19.72 11.52 1.78
N ILE A 126 19.01 12.44 2.42
CA ILE A 126 18.76 13.79 1.89
C ILE A 126 20.02 14.65 2.13
N ASN A 127 20.70 15.06 1.06
CA ASN A 127 21.95 15.82 1.12
C ASN A 127 22.17 16.71 -0.12
N GLY A 128 23.40 17.25 -0.26
CA GLY A 128 23.75 18.14 -1.38
C GLY A 128 23.70 17.49 -2.77
N GLN A 129 23.76 16.14 -2.86
CA GLN A 129 23.64 15.43 -4.13
C GLN A 129 22.20 15.50 -4.65
N ASP A 130 21.20 15.43 -3.76
CA ASP A 130 19.79 15.60 -4.11
C ASP A 130 19.52 17.02 -4.58
N LEU A 131 20.07 18.00 -3.87
CA LEU A 131 19.96 19.40 -4.27
C LEU A 131 20.52 19.63 -5.69
N GLN A 132 21.68 19.07 -5.97
CA GLN A 132 22.31 19.13 -7.30
C GLN A 132 21.43 18.42 -8.35
N ARG A 133 20.91 17.24 -8.02
CA ARG A 133 20.07 16.45 -8.91
C ARG A 133 18.75 17.17 -9.24
N LEU A 134 18.13 17.81 -8.24
CA LEU A 134 16.93 18.63 -8.41
C LEU A 134 17.21 19.87 -9.25
N TYR A 135 18.33 20.54 -9.02
CA TYR A 135 18.77 21.69 -9.83
C TYR A 135 18.94 21.32 -11.30
N GLU A 136 19.61 20.19 -11.61
CA GLU A 136 19.80 19.70 -12.97
C GLU A 136 18.46 19.42 -13.67
N HIS A 137 17.46 18.90 -12.93
CA HIS A 137 16.12 18.70 -13.46
C HIS A 137 15.45 20.03 -13.82
N ILE A 138 15.47 21.00 -12.89
CA ILE A 138 14.85 22.31 -13.07
C ILE A 138 15.48 23.06 -14.26
N LYS A 139 16.78 22.89 -14.46
CA LYS A 139 17.49 23.47 -15.64
C LYS A 139 17.19 22.75 -16.94
N GLY A 140 16.52 21.58 -16.89
CA GLY A 140 16.28 20.75 -18.06
C GLY A 140 17.52 19.97 -18.55
N GLU A 141 18.61 19.97 -17.80
CA GLU A 141 19.86 19.30 -18.14
C GLU A 141 19.75 17.78 -17.97
N LYS A 142 19.06 17.36 -16.89
CA LYS A 142 18.85 15.95 -16.58
C LYS A 142 17.46 15.76 -15.96
N PRO A 143 16.43 15.47 -16.75
CA PRO A 143 15.06 15.27 -16.23
C PRO A 143 14.99 14.14 -15.18
N LEU A 144 14.15 14.32 -14.16
CA LEU A 144 13.78 13.25 -13.22
C LEU A 144 12.89 12.23 -13.92
N SER A 145 12.96 10.98 -13.49
CA SER A 145 11.98 9.97 -13.90
C SER A 145 10.61 10.28 -13.28
N VAL A 146 9.55 9.68 -13.82
CA VAL A 146 8.18 9.85 -13.32
C VAL A 146 8.07 9.41 -11.84
N GLU A 147 8.81 8.38 -11.45
CA GLU A 147 8.86 7.85 -10.09
C GLU A 147 9.59 8.78 -9.12
N ALA A 148 10.57 9.54 -9.62
CA ALA A 148 11.36 10.48 -8.80
C ALA A 148 10.71 11.87 -8.68
N LEU A 149 9.76 12.23 -9.56
CA LEU A 149 9.06 13.53 -9.48
C LEU A 149 8.40 13.77 -8.12
N PRO A 150 7.69 12.80 -7.50
CA PRO A 150 7.11 13.01 -6.17
C PRO A 150 8.13 13.24 -5.05
N LEU A 151 9.38 12.81 -5.24
CA LEU A 151 10.47 13.05 -4.31
C LEU A 151 11.03 14.47 -4.44
N GLY A 152 10.94 15.04 -5.63
CA GLY A 152 11.37 16.41 -5.94
C GLY A 152 10.36 17.50 -5.58
N ASP A 153 9.07 17.16 -5.50
CA ASP A 153 7.99 18.06 -5.05
C ASP A 153 7.97 18.11 -3.51
N VAL A 154 8.96 18.76 -2.94
CA VAL A 154 9.19 18.77 -1.48
C VAL A 154 8.25 19.73 -0.74
N ASN A 155 7.58 20.64 -1.44
CA ASN A 155 6.58 21.54 -0.86
C ASN A 155 5.14 21.02 -1.04
N GLY A 156 4.93 20.00 -1.89
CA GLY A 156 3.64 19.34 -2.11
C GLY A 156 2.66 20.15 -2.95
N ASP A 157 3.15 21.10 -3.80
CA ASP A 157 2.29 21.94 -4.63
C ASP A 157 1.95 21.32 -6.00
N GLY A 158 2.50 20.14 -6.30
CA GLY A 158 2.27 19.40 -7.53
C GLY A 158 3.23 19.77 -8.68
N ALA A 159 4.22 20.62 -8.44
CA ALA A 159 5.18 21.07 -9.45
C ALA A 159 6.61 21.07 -8.92
N VAL A 160 7.53 20.42 -9.61
CA VAL A 160 8.96 20.43 -9.26
C VAL A 160 9.62 21.66 -9.88
N ASN A 161 9.98 22.64 -9.05
CA ASN A 161 10.50 23.94 -9.49
C ASN A 161 11.47 24.58 -8.48
N GLY A 162 11.80 25.87 -8.67
CA GLY A 162 12.73 26.59 -7.81
C GLY A 162 12.29 26.75 -6.35
N GLN A 163 11.01 26.61 -6.04
CA GLN A 163 10.50 26.68 -4.65
C GLN A 163 10.89 25.38 -3.90
N ASP A 164 10.84 24.22 -4.58
CA ASP A 164 11.29 22.96 -4.03
C ASP A 164 12.79 22.95 -3.78
N LEU A 165 13.55 23.48 -4.74
CA LEU A 165 15.00 23.62 -4.59
C LEU A 165 15.35 24.47 -3.36
N GLN A 166 14.67 25.59 -3.17
CA GLN A 166 14.84 26.45 -1.99
C GLN A 166 14.44 25.71 -0.71
N ARG A 167 13.31 24.99 -0.73
CA ARG A 167 12.80 24.23 0.43
C ARG A 167 13.72 23.10 0.83
N LEU A 168 14.28 22.37 -0.15
CA LEU A 168 15.26 21.31 0.06
C LEU A 168 16.56 21.88 0.62
N TYR A 169 17.02 23.01 0.10
CA TYR A 169 18.20 23.70 0.61
C TYR A 169 18.05 24.10 2.09
N GLU A 170 16.91 24.69 2.47
CA GLU A 170 16.58 25.07 3.84
C GLU A 170 16.60 23.85 4.78
N HIS A 171 16.11 22.70 4.32
CA HIS A 171 16.15 21.45 5.06
C HIS A 171 17.58 20.96 5.30
N ILE A 172 18.38 20.91 4.24
CA ILE A 172 19.80 20.49 4.32
C ILE A 172 20.62 21.40 5.25
N LYS A 173 20.29 22.68 5.31
CA LYS A 173 20.91 23.64 6.24
C LYS A 173 20.38 23.49 7.68
N GLY A 174 19.35 22.72 7.92
CA GLY A 174 18.69 22.60 9.21
C GLY A 174 17.84 23.81 9.61
N GLU A 175 17.56 24.71 8.66
CA GLU A 175 16.76 25.92 8.89
C GLU A 175 15.27 25.61 8.96
N LYS A 176 14.80 24.68 8.12
CA LYS A 176 13.40 24.26 8.07
C LYS A 176 13.28 22.80 7.64
N LEU A 177 12.97 21.91 8.58
CA LEU A 177 12.85 20.48 8.31
C LEU A 177 11.68 20.16 7.38
N LEU A 178 11.86 19.18 6.49
CA LEU A 178 10.77 18.55 5.76
C LEU A 178 9.91 17.74 6.75
N SER A 179 8.60 17.78 6.58
CA SER A 179 7.63 17.16 7.50
C SER A 179 6.82 16.07 6.82
#